data_d504c153c2d127953ff06f8e95ccfd40
#
_entry.id   d504c153c2d127953ff06f8e95ccfd40
#
_cell.length_a   1.000
_cell.length_b   1.000
_cell.length_c   1.000
_cell.angle_alpha   90.00
_cell.angle_beta   90.00
_cell.angle_gamma   90.00
#
_symmetry.space_group_name_H-M   'P 1'
#
loop_
_entity.id
_entity.type
_entity.pdbx_description
1 polymer ?
#
loop_
_entity_poly.entity_id
_entity_poly.type
_entity_poly.pdbx_seq_one_letter_code
_entity_poly.pdbx_strand_id
1 'polypeptide(L)'
;MAPPLPDPFTGLSWPQRLKRAEVYVEEGTPVTRTHDWLELSFVPSIEVPADAWIDWDAAEERFVTVAQQHPEGLTARTRTVVYYDDELYSLEWHDGSRMSLGDMVVSFILGLDRAKPESPIFDEAEVPSLETFLGHFRGLRIVQEDPLVVEVYSNQIFPDAETIAASRAGYLFTSTPWPSLAVSILAEQNRELAFSSSKADRLKVEWMSYIAGPSLPILQRYSAQAQRNGFIPYERTAGQYISATQAQERYHRLSEWHRARGHFWVGHGPFYLASVHTTEKNVVIR
;
A
#
# COMPACT_ATOMS: atom_id res chain seq x y z
N MET A 1 6.25 -21.74 -4.72
CA MET A 1 6.50 -20.29 -4.86
C MET A 1 5.61 -19.79 -5.99
N ALA A 2 4.76 -18.80 -5.74
CA ALA A 2 3.93 -18.23 -6.79
C ALA A 2 4.80 -17.66 -7.91
N PRO A 3 4.40 -17.79 -9.17
CA PRO A 3 5.12 -17.15 -10.24
C PRO A 3 5.08 -15.63 -10.05
N PRO A 4 6.20 -14.94 -10.26
CA PRO A 4 6.23 -13.50 -10.21
C PRO A 4 5.34 -12.93 -11.32
N LEU A 5 4.61 -11.83 -11.03
CA LEU A 5 3.95 -11.07 -12.07
C LEU A 5 5.00 -10.26 -12.86
N PRO A 6 4.93 -10.28 -14.19
CA PRO A 6 5.79 -9.43 -14.99
C PRO A 6 5.42 -7.95 -14.78
N ASP A 7 6.43 -7.11 -14.55
CA ASP A 7 6.28 -5.67 -14.66
C ASP A 7 5.93 -5.32 -16.12
N PRO A 8 4.81 -4.64 -16.40
CA PRO A 8 4.37 -4.37 -17.76
C PRO A 8 5.32 -3.46 -18.56
N PHE A 9 6.22 -2.73 -17.89
CA PHE A 9 7.17 -1.82 -18.53
C PHE A 9 8.55 -2.45 -18.74
N THR A 10 9.01 -3.24 -17.80
CA THR A 10 10.36 -3.82 -17.84
C THR A 10 10.37 -5.29 -18.23
N GLY A 11 9.24 -5.98 -18.20
CA GLY A 11 9.14 -7.43 -18.36
C GLY A 11 9.77 -8.22 -17.20
N LEU A 12 10.29 -7.55 -16.17
CA LEU A 12 10.88 -8.17 -14.99
C LEU A 12 9.77 -8.73 -14.11
N SER A 13 9.99 -9.91 -13.63
CA SER A 13 9.06 -10.58 -12.74
C SER A 13 9.46 -10.34 -11.30
N TRP A 14 8.61 -9.65 -10.53
CA TRP A 14 8.83 -9.42 -9.10
C TRP A 14 8.08 -10.45 -8.27
N PRO A 15 8.73 -11.13 -7.34
CA PRO A 15 8.02 -11.97 -6.39
C PRO A 15 7.13 -11.08 -5.53
N GLN A 16 5.81 -11.27 -5.63
CA GLN A 16 4.82 -10.55 -4.79
C GLN A 16 4.78 -11.10 -3.36
N ARG A 17 5.76 -11.91 -2.98
CA ARG A 17 5.81 -12.59 -1.68
C ARG A 17 4.57 -13.44 -1.38
N LEU A 18 3.85 -13.79 -2.42
CA LEU A 18 2.72 -14.70 -2.36
C LEU A 18 3.24 -16.14 -2.32
N LYS A 19 2.94 -16.85 -1.23
CA LYS A 19 3.31 -18.27 -1.04
C LYS A 19 2.34 -19.20 -1.76
N ARG A 20 1.04 -18.98 -1.55
CA ARG A 20 -0.08 -19.68 -2.20
C ARG A 20 -1.34 -18.84 -2.12
N ALA A 21 -2.35 -19.19 -2.90
CA ALA A 21 -3.67 -18.58 -2.80
C ALA A 21 -4.78 -19.62 -2.96
N GLU A 22 -5.95 -19.28 -2.45
CA GLU A 22 -7.21 -19.95 -2.72
C GLU A 22 -8.16 -18.94 -3.36
N VAL A 23 -8.71 -19.27 -4.51
CA VAL A 23 -9.67 -18.43 -5.23
C VAL A 23 -11.01 -19.14 -5.26
N TYR A 24 -12.00 -18.50 -4.67
CA TYR A 24 -13.40 -18.92 -4.72
C TYR A 24 -14.12 -18.02 -5.71
N VAL A 25 -14.90 -18.59 -6.59
CA VAL A 25 -15.63 -17.89 -7.64
C VAL A 25 -17.09 -18.34 -7.61
N GLU A 26 -18.00 -17.41 -7.84
CA GLU A 26 -19.43 -17.71 -7.97
C GLU A 26 -19.67 -18.70 -9.13
N GLU A 27 -20.51 -19.71 -8.90
CA GLU A 27 -20.85 -20.73 -9.91
C GLU A 27 -21.37 -20.09 -11.21
N GLY A 28 -21.03 -20.72 -12.35
CA GLY A 28 -21.39 -20.22 -13.66
C GLY A 28 -20.43 -19.17 -14.23
N THR A 29 -19.43 -18.74 -13.48
CA THR A 29 -18.41 -17.81 -13.97
C THR A 29 -17.28 -18.58 -14.67
N PRO A 30 -16.91 -18.24 -15.91
CA PRO A 30 -15.89 -18.97 -16.68
C PRO A 30 -14.48 -18.55 -16.25
N VAL A 31 -13.96 -19.15 -15.18
CA VAL A 31 -12.60 -18.96 -14.69
C VAL A 31 -11.84 -20.28 -14.78
N THR A 32 -10.60 -20.23 -15.22
CA THR A 32 -9.71 -21.39 -15.31
C THR A 32 -8.50 -21.26 -14.38
N ARG A 33 -7.83 -22.37 -14.11
CA ARG A 33 -6.58 -22.42 -13.34
C ARG A 33 -5.53 -23.20 -14.12
N THR A 34 -4.28 -22.74 -14.07
CA THR A 34 -3.16 -23.38 -14.76
C THR A 34 -2.06 -23.86 -13.79
N HIS A 35 -1.82 -23.16 -12.67
CA HIS A 35 -0.69 -23.41 -11.80
C HIS A 35 -1.09 -23.99 -10.43
N ASP A 36 -0.22 -24.83 -9.85
CA ASP A 36 -0.48 -25.57 -8.61
C ASP A 36 -0.27 -24.78 -7.32
N TRP A 37 0.29 -23.55 -7.39
CA TRP A 37 0.41 -22.67 -6.22
C TRP A 37 -0.94 -22.06 -5.79
N LEU A 38 -2.00 -22.27 -6.58
CA LEU A 38 -3.33 -21.74 -6.40
C LEU A 38 -4.36 -22.86 -6.41
N GLU A 39 -5.35 -22.77 -5.54
CA GLU A 39 -6.56 -23.58 -5.56
C GLU A 39 -7.73 -22.77 -6.10
N LEU A 40 -8.53 -23.36 -7.01
CA LEU A 40 -9.74 -22.75 -7.57
C LEU A 40 -10.96 -23.56 -7.15
N SER A 41 -11.96 -22.89 -6.59
CA SER A 41 -13.23 -23.49 -6.19
C SER A 41 -14.41 -22.66 -6.68
N PHE A 42 -15.49 -23.32 -7.08
CA PHE A 42 -16.74 -22.68 -7.45
C PHE A 42 -17.77 -22.89 -6.33
N VAL A 43 -18.46 -21.81 -5.95
CA VAL A 43 -19.42 -21.81 -4.83
C VAL A 43 -20.70 -21.08 -5.23
N PRO A 44 -21.88 -21.48 -4.68
CA PRO A 44 -23.16 -20.87 -5.03
C PRO A 44 -23.28 -19.39 -4.67
N SER A 45 -22.63 -18.96 -3.59
CA SER A 45 -22.62 -17.59 -3.11
C SER A 45 -21.38 -17.32 -2.29
N ILE A 46 -20.92 -16.06 -2.30
CA ILE A 46 -19.79 -15.59 -1.51
C ILE A 46 -20.27 -14.43 -0.63
N GLU A 47 -20.45 -14.69 0.65
CA GLU A 47 -20.77 -13.66 1.63
C GLU A 47 -19.50 -12.96 2.10
N VAL A 48 -19.56 -11.63 2.24
CA VAL A 48 -18.48 -10.82 2.78
C VAL A 48 -18.64 -10.73 4.31
N PRO A 49 -17.64 -11.08 5.10
CA PRO A 49 -17.73 -11.05 6.56
C PRO A 49 -18.06 -9.65 7.10
N ALA A 50 -18.81 -9.61 8.19
CA ALA A 50 -19.27 -8.38 8.82
C ALA A 50 -18.14 -7.44 9.26
N ASP A 51 -16.97 -7.97 9.59
CA ASP A 51 -15.75 -7.27 10.01
C ASP A 51 -14.81 -6.88 8.85
N ALA A 52 -15.12 -7.28 7.62
CA ALA A 52 -14.30 -6.91 6.46
C ALA A 52 -14.35 -5.39 6.21
N TRP A 53 -13.18 -4.82 5.90
CA TRP A 53 -13.00 -3.41 5.56
C TRP A 53 -13.49 -3.17 4.13
N ILE A 54 -14.41 -2.24 3.94
CA ILE A 54 -14.99 -1.93 2.63
C ILE A 54 -14.71 -0.51 2.16
N ASP A 55 -14.36 0.39 3.07
CA ASP A 55 -14.04 1.79 2.78
C ASP A 55 -13.22 2.40 3.93
N TRP A 56 -12.93 3.69 3.85
CA TRP A 56 -12.19 4.49 4.82
C TRP A 56 -12.98 5.73 5.22
N ASP A 57 -13.11 5.97 6.51
CA ASP A 57 -13.62 7.18 7.12
C ASP A 57 -12.44 8.08 7.51
N ALA A 58 -12.18 9.11 6.70
CA ALA A 58 -11.03 10.00 6.89
C ALA A 58 -11.21 10.93 8.11
N ALA A 59 -12.45 11.26 8.51
CA ALA A 59 -12.70 12.11 9.68
C ALA A 59 -12.43 11.35 10.99
N GLU A 60 -12.77 10.05 11.02
CA GLU A 60 -12.59 9.21 12.20
C GLU A 60 -11.28 8.40 12.16
N GLU A 61 -10.53 8.48 11.07
CA GLU A 61 -9.31 7.68 10.81
C GLU A 61 -9.51 6.18 11.10
N ARG A 62 -10.58 5.60 10.53
CA ARG A 62 -10.89 4.17 10.70
C ARG A 62 -11.43 3.55 9.42
N PHE A 63 -11.24 2.26 9.29
CA PHE A 63 -11.92 1.50 8.25
C PHE A 63 -13.41 1.41 8.53
N VAL A 64 -14.20 1.55 7.46
CA VAL A 64 -15.64 1.25 7.44
C VAL A 64 -15.81 -0.24 7.18
N THR A 65 -16.59 -0.93 8.01
CA THR A 65 -16.83 -2.37 7.87
C THR A 65 -18.17 -2.67 7.21
N VAL A 66 -18.32 -3.91 6.74
CA VAL A 66 -19.61 -4.41 6.20
C VAL A 66 -20.73 -4.21 7.22
N ALA A 67 -20.51 -4.58 8.49
CA ALA A 67 -21.54 -4.43 9.53
C ALA A 67 -22.02 -2.98 9.70
N GLN A 68 -21.19 -2.00 9.45
CA GLN A 68 -21.52 -0.58 9.58
C GLN A 68 -22.31 -0.04 8.41
N GLN A 69 -21.99 -0.46 7.18
CA GLN A 69 -22.58 0.10 5.97
C GLN A 69 -23.64 -0.81 5.34
N HIS A 70 -23.54 -2.12 5.53
CA HIS A 70 -24.41 -3.15 4.98
C HIS A 70 -24.89 -4.12 6.06
N PRO A 71 -25.69 -3.65 7.04
CA PRO A 71 -26.18 -4.51 8.12
C PRO A 71 -27.04 -5.70 7.65
N GLU A 72 -27.61 -5.59 6.44
CA GLU A 72 -28.35 -6.66 5.76
C GLU A 72 -27.44 -7.73 5.13
N GLY A 73 -26.12 -7.52 5.15
CA GLY A 73 -25.13 -8.38 4.50
C GLY A 73 -24.65 -7.85 3.16
N LEU A 74 -23.53 -8.36 2.71
CA LEU A 74 -22.89 -8.00 1.45
C LEU A 74 -22.36 -9.27 0.76
N THR A 75 -22.52 -9.36 -0.56
CA THR A 75 -22.00 -10.47 -1.35
C THR A 75 -20.91 -9.99 -2.34
N ALA A 76 -20.07 -10.92 -2.76
CA ALA A 76 -19.05 -10.72 -3.77
C ALA A 76 -19.08 -11.86 -4.81
N ARG A 77 -18.50 -11.63 -5.98
CA ARG A 77 -18.35 -12.64 -7.03
C ARG A 77 -17.08 -13.47 -6.90
N THR A 78 -16.07 -12.92 -6.20
CA THR A 78 -14.82 -13.63 -5.89
C THR A 78 -14.42 -13.39 -4.44
N ARG A 79 -13.87 -14.45 -3.80
CA ARG A 79 -13.09 -14.38 -2.56
C ARG A 79 -11.72 -14.94 -2.86
N THR A 80 -10.69 -14.22 -2.50
CA THR A 80 -9.30 -14.68 -2.62
C THR A 80 -8.68 -14.72 -1.23
N VAL A 81 -8.19 -15.88 -0.80
CA VAL A 81 -7.36 -16.02 0.38
C VAL A 81 -5.90 -16.01 -0.06
N VAL A 82 -5.18 -15.01 0.38
CA VAL A 82 -3.77 -14.78 0.03
C VAL A 82 -2.91 -15.18 1.21
N TYR A 83 -2.04 -16.16 1.02
CA TYR A 83 -1.05 -16.59 2.00
C TYR A 83 0.30 -16.02 1.60
N TYR A 84 0.80 -15.07 2.35
CA TYR A 84 2.11 -14.48 2.09
C TYR A 84 3.24 -15.39 2.57
N ASP A 85 4.47 -15.09 2.14
CA ASP A 85 5.67 -15.80 2.55
C ASP A 85 5.85 -15.72 4.07
N ASP A 86 6.22 -16.83 4.72
CA ASP A 86 6.47 -16.88 6.16
C ASP A 86 7.61 -15.94 6.60
N GLU A 87 8.52 -15.62 5.67
CA GLU A 87 9.63 -14.71 5.90
C GLU A 87 9.33 -13.24 5.50
N LEU A 88 8.05 -12.90 5.25
CA LEU A 88 7.66 -11.56 4.80
C LEU A 88 8.26 -10.45 5.67
N TYR A 89 8.16 -10.59 6.99
CA TYR A 89 8.66 -9.61 7.95
C TYR A 89 10.17 -9.71 8.24
N SER A 90 10.86 -10.67 7.64
CA SER A 90 12.32 -10.75 7.64
C SER A 90 12.95 -9.89 6.54
N LEU A 91 12.15 -9.41 5.59
CA LEU A 91 12.62 -8.56 4.52
C LEU A 91 13.05 -7.19 5.06
N GLU A 92 14.15 -6.71 4.53
CA GLU A 92 14.67 -5.40 4.88
C GLU A 92 14.40 -4.39 3.75
N TRP A 93 14.01 -3.21 4.16
CA TRP A 93 14.05 -2.03 3.31
C TRP A 93 15.50 -1.60 3.10
N HIS A 94 15.78 -0.85 2.04
CA HIS A 94 17.14 -0.41 1.73
C HIS A 94 17.79 0.46 2.83
N ASP A 95 17.00 1.02 3.74
CA ASP A 95 17.48 1.74 4.92
C ASP A 95 17.82 0.83 6.11
N GLY A 96 17.73 -0.49 5.91
CA GLY A 96 18.00 -1.52 6.91
C GLY A 96 16.89 -1.70 7.95
N SER A 97 15.74 -1.05 7.79
CA SER A 97 14.56 -1.34 8.61
C SER A 97 13.80 -2.55 8.05
N ARG A 98 13.11 -3.28 8.92
CA ARG A 98 12.32 -4.45 8.50
C ARG A 98 10.94 -4.07 8.01
N MET A 99 10.44 -4.83 7.04
CA MET A 99 9.05 -4.75 6.60
C MET A 99 8.11 -5.09 7.75
N SER A 100 6.97 -4.44 7.81
CA SER A 100 5.96 -4.64 8.85
C SER A 100 4.55 -4.53 8.28
N LEU A 101 3.57 -5.03 8.99
CA LEU A 101 2.16 -4.86 8.62
C LEU A 101 1.77 -3.37 8.59
N GLY A 102 2.41 -2.54 9.42
CA GLY A 102 2.23 -1.08 9.38
C GLY A 102 2.57 -0.45 8.04
N ASP A 103 3.60 -0.95 7.32
CA ASP A 103 3.93 -0.46 5.98
C ASP A 103 2.78 -0.69 4.99
N MET A 104 2.15 -1.86 5.06
CA MET A 104 1.07 -2.27 4.19
C MET A 104 -0.22 -1.52 4.51
N VAL A 105 -0.59 -1.44 5.79
CA VAL A 105 -1.82 -0.79 6.24
C VAL A 105 -1.78 0.71 5.97
N VAL A 106 -0.68 1.40 6.27
CA VAL A 106 -0.54 2.84 5.97
C VAL A 106 -0.62 3.10 4.47
N SER A 107 0.01 2.27 3.65
CA SER A 107 -0.07 2.41 2.19
C SER A 107 -1.49 2.21 1.67
N PHE A 108 -2.22 1.21 2.19
CA PHE A 108 -3.61 0.95 1.82
C PHE A 108 -4.54 2.11 2.22
N ILE A 109 -4.40 2.61 3.46
CA ILE A 109 -5.15 3.78 3.94
C ILE A 109 -4.86 5.00 3.04
N LEU A 110 -3.61 5.29 2.74
CA LEU A 110 -3.22 6.44 1.91
C LEU A 110 -3.90 6.40 0.53
N GLY A 111 -4.04 5.22 -0.07
CA GLY A 111 -4.72 5.02 -1.34
C GLY A 111 -6.22 5.36 -1.28
N LEU A 112 -6.86 5.18 -0.13
CA LEU A 112 -8.27 5.53 0.08
C LEU A 112 -8.43 6.97 0.55
N ASP A 113 -7.61 7.41 1.50
CA ASP A 113 -7.72 8.68 2.23
C ASP A 113 -7.58 9.90 1.32
N ARG A 114 -6.65 9.86 0.36
CA ARG A 114 -6.40 10.99 -0.55
C ARG A 114 -7.61 11.39 -1.39
N ALA A 115 -8.55 10.50 -1.60
CA ALA A 115 -9.79 10.77 -2.34
C ALA A 115 -10.98 11.14 -1.45
N LYS A 116 -10.80 11.25 -0.13
CA LYS A 116 -11.87 11.61 0.82
C LYS A 116 -11.84 13.11 1.10
N PRO A 117 -12.98 13.84 0.92
CA PRO A 117 -13.03 15.28 1.13
C PRO A 117 -12.64 15.73 2.55
N GLU A 118 -12.85 14.88 3.55
CA GLU A 118 -12.53 15.12 4.95
C GLU A 118 -11.03 14.95 5.25
N SER A 119 -10.27 14.34 4.34
CA SER A 119 -8.83 14.17 4.51
C SER A 119 -8.08 15.49 4.42
N PRO A 120 -7.11 15.75 5.32
CA PRO A 120 -6.24 16.94 5.23
C PRO A 120 -5.34 16.92 3.98
N ILE A 121 -5.20 15.75 3.34
CA ILE A 121 -4.44 15.59 2.09
C ILE A 121 -5.35 15.30 0.89
N PHE A 122 -6.64 15.63 0.98
CA PHE A 122 -7.61 15.44 -0.10
C PHE A 122 -7.09 15.93 -1.45
N ASP A 123 -7.23 15.09 -2.47
CA ASP A 123 -6.90 15.39 -3.86
C ASP A 123 -8.04 14.97 -4.78
N GLU A 124 -8.71 15.95 -5.35
CA GLU A 124 -9.85 15.74 -6.28
C GLU A 124 -9.47 14.83 -7.47
N ALA A 125 -8.19 14.85 -7.88
CA ALA A 125 -7.71 14.01 -8.98
C ALA A 125 -7.72 12.50 -8.65
N GLU A 126 -7.77 12.13 -7.37
CA GLU A 126 -7.80 10.73 -6.92
C GLU A 126 -9.23 10.16 -6.85
N VAL A 127 -10.25 11.02 -6.81
CA VAL A 127 -11.66 10.59 -6.66
C VAL A 127 -12.09 9.60 -7.74
N PRO A 128 -11.85 9.81 -9.05
CA PRO A 128 -12.26 8.84 -10.07
C PRO A 128 -11.57 7.46 -9.92
N SER A 129 -10.32 7.45 -9.45
CA SER A 129 -9.57 6.22 -9.20
C SER A 129 -10.18 5.43 -8.04
N LEU A 130 -10.53 6.12 -6.95
CA LEU A 130 -11.20 5.50 -5.80
C LEU A 130 -12.59 5.00 -6.17
N GLU A 131 -13.40 5.78 -6.88
CA GLU A 131 -14.72 5.35 -7.34
C GLU A 131 -14.64 4.09 -8.21
N THR A 132 -13.68 4.03 -9.13
CA THR A 132 -13.43 2.85 -9.95
C THR A 132 -13.04 1.64 -9.09
N PHE A 133 -12.17 1.83 -8.10
CA PHE A 133 -11.77 0.79 -7.16
C PHE A 133 -12.96 0.28 -6.34
N LEU A 134 -13.70 1.17 -5.69
CA LEU A 134 -14.88 0.82 -4.88
C LEU A 134 -16.01 0.21 -5.71
N GLY A 135 -16.09 0.51 -6.99
CA GLY A 135 -17.05 -0.10 -7.91
C GLY A 135 -16.95 -1.62 -7.99
N HIS A 136 -15.79 -2.18 -7.73
CA HIS A 136 -15.58 -3.65 -7.76
C HIS A 136 -15.04 -4.22 -6.45
N PHE A 137 -14.43 -3.43 -5.58
CA PHE A 137 -13.97 -3.84 -4.26
C PHE A 137 -15.16 -4.10 -3.35
N ARG A 138 -15.16 -5.23 -2.65
CA ARG A 138 -16.25 -5.62 -1.74
C ARG A 138 -15.77 -5.87 -0.32
N GLY A 139 -14.46 -5.94 -0.11
CA GLY A 139 -13.91 -6.01 1.24
C GLY A 139 -12.51 -6.62 1.29
N LEU A 140 -11.84 -6.30 2.38
CA LEU A 140 -10.54 -6.86 2.76
C LEU A 140 -10.58 -7.20 4.25
N ARG A 141 -9.98 -8.31 4.62
CA ARG A 141 -9.87 -8.77 5.99
C ARG A 141 -8.49 -9.37 6.22
N ILE A 142 -7.82 -8.96 7.29
CA ILE A 142 -6.62 -9.63 7.78
C ILE A 142 -7.07 -10.79 8.67
N VAL A 143 -6.84 -12.01 8.21
CA VAL A 143 -7.23 -13.24 8.93
C VAL A 143 -6.19 -13.63 9.94
N GLN A 144 -4.92 -13.43 9.61
CA GLN A 144 -3.78 -13.72 10.44
C GLN A 144 -2.67 -12.71 10.13
N GLU A 145 -2.01 -12.21 11.18
CA GLU A 145 -0.98 -11.18 11.02
C GLU A 145 0.40 -11.77 10.77
N ASP A 146 0.75 -12.90 11.40
CA ASP A 146 2.04 -13.56 11.25
C ASP A 146 1.89 -15.11 11.32
N PRO A 147 2.20 -15.86 10.24
CA PRO A 147 2.42 -15.38 8.88
C PRO A 147 1.18 -14.69 8.30
N LEU A 148 1.37 -13.67 7.48
CA LEU A 148 0.26 -12.86 6.97
C LEU A 148 -0.69 -13.66 6.08
N VAL A 149 -1.98 -13.65 6.43
CA VAL A 149 -3.06 -14.21 5.62
C VAL A 149 -4.16 -13.14 5.46
N VAL A 150 -4.54 -12.88 4.24
CA VAL A 150 -5.53 -11.84 3.89
C VAL A 150 -6.62 -12.43 3.03
N GLU A 151 -7.86 -12.06 3.32
CA GLU A 151 -9.00 -12.30 2.46
C GLU A 151 -9.38 -11.02 1.70
N VAL A 152 -9.59 -11.14 0.40
CA VAL A 152 -10.06 -10.05 -0.44
C VAL A 152 -11.30 -10.48 -1.19
N TYR A 153 -12.33 -9.64 -1.13
CA TYR A 153 -13.63 -9.83 -1.76
C TYR A 153 -13.81 -8.84 -2.89
N SER A 154 -14.29 -9.30 -4.05
CA SER A 154 -14.43 -8.42 -5.21
C SER A 154 -15.49 -8.91 -6.21
N ASN A 155 -16.05 -7.96 -6.95
CA ASN A 155 -16.91 -8.24 -8.11
C ASN A 155 -16.15 -8.29 -9.43
N GLN A 156 -14.86 -7.90 -9.43
CA GLN A 156 -14.03 -7.99 -10.62
C GLN A 156 -13.59 -9.42 -10.87
N ILE A 157 -13.76 -9.88 -12.10
CA ILE A 157 -13.42 -11.22 -12.55
C ILE A 157 -12.40 -11.13 -13.68
N PHE A 158 -11.44 -12.03 -13.66
CA PHE A 158 -10.52 -12.29 -14.77
C PHE A 158 -10.72 -13.73 -15.27
N PRO A 159 -10.41 -14.03 -16.54
CA PRO A 159 -10.57 -15.38 -17.09
C PRO A 159 -9.71 -16.45 -16.43
N ASP A 160 -8.63 -16.08 -15.77
CA ASP A 160 -7.72 -16.98 -15.05
C ASP A 160 -7.62 -16.62 -13.57
N ALA A 161 -7.56 -17.64 -12.73
CA ALA A 161 -7.51 -17.50 -11.29
C ALA A 161 -6.17 -16.93 -10.79
N GLU A 162 -5.09 -17.13 -11.53
CA GLU A 162 -3.77 -16.61 -11.25
C GLU A 162 -3.77 -15.07 -11.28
N THR A 163 -4.38 -14.48 -12.30
CA THR A 163 -4.55 -13.01 -12.38
C THR A 163 -5.45 -12.50 -11.26
N ILE A 164 -6.54 -13.22 -10.92
CA ILE A 164 -7.37 -12.88 -9.77
C ILE A 164 -6.50 -12.83 -8.51
N ALA A 165 -5.80 -13.90 -8.16
CA ALA A 165 -5.00 -14.01 -6.95
C ALA A 165 -3.89 -12.95 -6.91
N ALA A 166 -3.16 -12.79 -8.00
CA ALA A 166 -2.05 -11.86 -8.10
C ALA A 166 -2.50 -10.40 -7.93
N SER A 167 -3.62 -10.01 -8.56
CA SER A 167 -4.16 -8.66 -8.41
C SER A 167 -4.62 -8.37 -6.97
N ARG A 168 -5.15 -9.38 -6.25
CA ARG A 168 -5.60 -9.22 -4.86
C ARG A 168 -4.43 -9.19 -3.87
N ALA A 169 -3.37 -9.98 -4.11
CA ALA A 169 -2.15 -9.93 -3.32
C ALA A 169 -1.49 -8.53 -3.31
N GLY A 170 -1.67 -7.78 -4.40
CA GLY A 170 -1.16 -6.42 -4.52
C GLY A 170 -1.86 -5.38 -3.65
N TYR A 171 -3.04 -5.64 -3.10
CA TYR A 171 -3.81 -4.61 -2.38
C TYR A 171 -3.14 -4.15 -1.09
N LEU A 172 -2.55 -5.04 -0.33
CA LEU A 172 -1.77 -4.69 0.86
C LEU A 172 -0.26 -4.59 0.62
N PHE A 173 0.22 -4.98 -0.57
CA PHE A 173 1.65 -4.90 -0.84
C PHE A 173 2.08 -3.46 -1.14
N THR A 174 3.19 -3.04 -0.54
CA THR A 174 3.75 -1.69 -0.73
C THR A 174 5.19 -1.76 -1.21
N SER A 175 5.59 -0.79 -2.04
CA SER A 175 6.97 -0.59 -2.49
C SER A 175 7.71 0.51 -1.72
N THR A 176 7.02 1.18 -0.78
CA THR A 176 7.54 2.32 -0.03
C THR A 176 7.29 2.11 1.46
N PRO A 177 8.31 2.26 2.33
CA PRO A 177 8.13 2.12 3.75
C PRO A 177 7.29 3.28 4.32
N TRP A 178 6.47 2.99 5.32
CA TRP A 178 5.55 3.94 5.90
C TRP A 178 6.19 5.25 6.41
N PRO A 179 7.45 5.29 6.92
CA PRO A 179 8.04 6.56 7.34
C PRO A 179 8.24 7.55 6.19
N SER A 180 8.56 7.08 4.98
CA SER A 180 8.64 7.93 3.79
C SER A 180 7.26 8.50 3.43
N LEU A 181 6.20 7.67 3.51
CA LEU A 181 4.83 8.12 3.30
C LEU A 181 4.38 9.12 4.37
N ALA A 182 4.69 8.86 5.63
CA ALA A 182 4.35 9.74 6.76
C ALA A 182 4.96 11.15 6.62
N VAL A 183 6.23 11.23 6.25
CA VAL A 183 6.92 12.51 6.00
C VAL A 183 6.27 13.26 4.84
N SER A 184 5.83 12.55 3.84
CA SER A 184 5.12 13.09 2.67
C SER A 184 3.72 13.58 3.03
N ILE A 185 2.98 12.81 3.84
CA ILE A 185 1.69 13.21 4.39
C ILE A 185 1.83 14.53 5.15
N LEU A 186 2.82 14.64 6.05
CA LEU A 186 3.08 15.88 6.79
C LEU A 186 3.38 17.07 5.86
N ALA A 187 4.18 16.87 4.82
CA ALA A 187 4.51 17.93 3.88
C ALA A 187 3.28 18.40 3.08
N GLU A 188 2.40 17.48 2.67
CA GLU A 188 1.17 17.81 1.95
C GLU A 188 0.11 18.43 2.87
N GLN A 189 -0.09 17.92 4.08
CA GLN A 189 -1.00 18.52 5.08
C GLN A 189 -0.68 20.00 5.36
N ASN A 190 0.61 20.33 5.35
CA ASN A 190 1.08 21.70 5.53
C ASN A 190 1.16 22.51 4.23
N ARG A 191 0.69 21.95 3.10
CA ARG A 191 0.65 22.60 1.77
C ARG A 191 2.02 23.09 1.29
N GLU A 192 3.06 22.35 1.56
CA GLU A 192 4.42 22.66 1.09
C GLU A 192 4.84 21.77 -0.08
N LEU A 193 4.29 20.57 -0.16
CA LEU A 193 4.43 19.64 -1.28
C LEU A 193 3.06 19.05 -1.64
N ALA A 194 2.97 18.41 -2.80
CA ALA A 194 1.79 17.64 -3.17
C ALA A 194 2.18 16.29 -3.81
N PHE A 195 1.43 15.24 -3.52
CA PHE A 195 1.64 13.92 -4.10
C PHE A 195 1.36 13.88 -5.61
N SER A 196 0.37 14.66 -6.08
CA SER A 196 0.05 14.75 -7.51
C SER A 196 0.50 16.07 -8.12
N SER A 197 0.86 16.03 -9.41
CA SER A 197 1.23 17.25 -10.16
C SER A 197 0.06 18.21 -10.28
N SER A 198 -1.16 17.70 -10.48
CA SER A 198 -2.38 18.53 -10.60
C SER A 198 -2.67 19.30 -9.32
N LYS A 199 -2.49 18.69 -8.16
CA LYS A 199 -2.64 19.37 -6.86
C LYS A 199 -1.49 20.35 -6.62
N ALA A 200 -0.26 19.99 -7.00
CA ALA A 200 0.90 20.87 -6.92
C ALA A 200 0.67 22.17 -7.72
N ASP A 201 0.22 22.06 -8.95
CA ASP A 201 -0.10 23.19 -9.82
C ASP A 201 -1.22 24.07 -9.23
N ARG A 202 -2.28 23.47 -8.72
CA ARG A 202 -3.41 24.16 -8.10
C ARG A 202 -3.00 24.94 -6.85
N LEU A 203 -2.18 24.34 -5.99
CA LEU A 203 -1.69 24.95 -4.75
C LEU A 203 -0.47 25.84 -4.95
N LYS A 204 0.16 25.80 -6.12
CA LYS A 204 1.43 26.50 -6.45
C LYS A 204 2.57 26.08 -5.50
N VAL A 205 2.67 24.77 -5.27
CA VAL A 205 3.73 24.12 -4.50
C VAL A 205 4.51 23.16 -5.38
N GLU A 206 5.62 22.62 -4.88
CA GLU A 206 6.35 21.58 -5.60
C GLU A 206 5.60 20.26 -5.67
N TRP A 207 5.62 19.62 -6.83
CA TRP A 207 5.29 18.21 -6.93
C TRP A 207 6.36 17.40 -6.22
N MET A 208 5.93 16.54 -5.30
CA MET A 208 6.82 15.80 -4.41
C MET A 208 7.81 14.91 -5.15
N SER A 209 9.09 15.07 -4.81
CA SER A 209 10.18 14.24 -5.31
C SER A 209 11.01 13.71 -4.14
N TYR A 210 11.19 12.39 -4.10
CA TYR A 210 12.04 11.73 -3.11
C TYR A 210 13.52 11.73 -3.48
N ILE A 211 13.86 12.09 -4.73
CA ILE A 211 15.19 11.85 -5.29
C ILE A 211 15.98 13.13 -5.57
N ALA A 212 15.33 14.25 -5.76
CA ALA A 212 16.00 15.50 -6.13
C ALA A 212 15.11 16.73 -5.90
N GLY A 213 15.70 17.92 -6.03
CA GLY A 213 15.00 19.20 -6.09
C GLY A 213 14.60 19.77 -4.75
N PRO A 214 13.71 20.81 -4.78
CA PRO A 214 13.28 21.54 -3.60
C PRO A 214 12.52 20.70 -2.56
N SER A 215 12.00 19.53 -2.95
CA SER A 215 11.33 18.62 -2.03
C SER A 215 12.24 18.09 -0.92
N LEU A 216 13.53 17.85 -1.22
CA LEU A 216 14.43 17.20 -0.27
C LEU A 216 14.61 17.96 1.06
N PRO A 217 14.89 19.27 1.10
CA PRO A 217 14.99 20.01 2.36
C PRO A 217 13.67 20.08 3.11
N ILE A 218 12.54 20.08 2.42
CA ILE A 218 11.20 20.04 3.04
C ILE A 218 10.99 18.68 3.70
N LEU A 219 11.21 17.58 2.99
CA LEU A 219 11.11 16.22 3.52
C LEU A 219 12.07 15.99 4.69
N GLN A 220 13.30 16.54 4.63
CA GLN A 220 14.28 16.46 5.72
C GLN A 220 13.76 17.13 7.00
N ARG A 221 13.16 18.30 6.88
CA ARG A 221 12.57 19.01 8.03
C ARG A 221 11.43 18.20 8.64
N TYR A 222 10.52 17.66 7.83
CA TYR A 222 9.42 16.83 8.31
C TYR A 222 9.88 15.48 8.86
N SER A 223 10.92 14.88 8.32
CA SER A 223 11.54 13.67 8.88
C SER A 223 12.06 13.93 10.30
N ALA A 224 12.78 15.04 10.50
CA ALA A 224 13.25 15.43 11.81
C ALA A 224 12.11 15.79 12.80
N GLN A 225 11.03 16.39 12.32
CA GLN A 225 9.83 16.68 13.13
C GLN A 225 9.12 15.37 13.52
N ALA A 226 8.88 14.49 12.57
CA ALA A 226 8.23 13.21 12.79
C ALA A 226 9.00 12.34 13.80
N GLN A 227 10.33 12.31 13.68
CA GLN A 227 11.20 11.59 14.61
C GLN A 227 11.08 12.14 16.04
N ARG A 228 11.13 13.48 16.23
CA ARG A 228 11.00 14.10 17.57
C ARG A 228 9.65 13.83 18.20
N ASN A 229 8.58 13.83 17.41
CA ASN A 229 7.20 13.72 17.90
C ASN A 229 6.72 12.27 17.98
N GLY A 230 7.48 11.30 17.44
CA GLY A 230 7.02 9.92 17.29
C GLY A 230 5.78 9.81 16.40
N PHE A 231 5.69 10.63 15.35
CA PHE A 231 4.50 10.73 14.50
C PHE A 231 4.14 9.40 13.84
N ILE A 232 2.90 8.99 13.97
CA ILE A 232 2.32 7.83 13.27
C ILE A 232 1.17 8.37 12.41
N PRO A 233 1.23 8.24 11.07
CA PRO A 233 0.11 8.66 10.23
C PRO A 233 -1.11 7.78 10.51
N TYR A 234 -2.30 8.38 10.52
CA TYR A 234 -3.55 7.66 10.80
C TYR A 234 -3.50 6.90 12.15
N GLU A 235 -3.02 7.54 13.19
CA GLU A 235 -2.65 6.91 14.46
C GLU A 235 -3.77 6.09 15.09
N ARG A 236 -5.04 6.52 14.94
CA ARG A 236 -6.18 5.77 15.48
C ARG A 236 -6.30 4.34 14.92
N THR A 237 -5.89 4.13 13.69
CA THR A 237 -5.87 2.81 13.04
C THR A 237 -4.46 2.25 12.96
N ALA A 238 -3.50 2.98 12.39
CA ALA A 238 -2.14 2.48 12.18
C ALA A 238 -1.37 2.25 13.49
N GLY A 239 -1.73 2.95 14.58
CA GLY A 239 -1.16 2.75 15.92
C GLY A 239 -1.40 1.36 16.51
N GLN A 240 -2.31 0.56 15.93
CA GLN A 240 -2.50 -0.85 16.28
C GLN A 240 -1.36 -1.74 15.72
N TYR A 241 -0.69 -1.29 14.66
CA TYR A 241 0.35 -2.01 13.92
C TYR A 241 1.74 -1.38 14.06
N ILE A 242 1.83 -0.16 14.57
CA ILE A 242 3.07 0.62 14.70
C ILE A 242 3.19 1.10 16.13
N SER A 243 4.21 0.65 16.85
CA SER A 243 4.50 1.16 18.20
C SER A 243 5.33 2.46 18.14
N ALA A 244 5.27 3.27 19.19
CA ALA A 244 6.06 4.49 19.33
C ALA A 244 7.59 4.21 19.21
N THR A 245 8.05 3.09 19.76
CA THR A 245 9.46 2.68 19.66
C THR A 245 9.85 2.36 18.23
N GLN A 246 9.01 1.62 17.51
CA GLN A 246 9.22 1.35 16.08
C GLN A 246 9.22 2.66 15.26
N ALA A 247 8.32 3.60 15.56
CA ALA A 247 8.26 4.87 14.87
C ALA A 247 9.57 5.64 15.00
N GLN A 248 10.11 5.75 16.22
CA GLN A 248 11.38 6.43 16.46
C GLN A 248 12.55 5.77 15.72
N GLU A 249 12.65 4.44 15.78
CA GLU A 249 13.70 3.69 15.09
C GLU A 249 13.60 3.86 13.57
N ARG A 250 12.39 3.74 13.00
CA ARG A 250 12.15 3.85 11.56
C ARG A 250 12.48 5.23 11.02
N TYR A 251 12.14 6.31 11.72
CA TYR A 251 12.55 7.67 11.33
C TYR A 251 14.06 7.89 11.48
N HIS A 252 14.67 7.29 12.48
CA HIS A 252 16.14 7.32 12.61
C HIS A 252 16.81 6.69 11.39
N ARG A 253 16.37 5.49 10.97
CA ARG A 253 16.87 4.79 9.77
C ARG A 253 16.68 5.61 8.50
N LEU A 254 15.48 6.18 8.30
CA LEU A 254 15.20 7.06 7.16
C LEU A 254 16.12 8.29 7.15
N SER A 255 16.40 8.88 8.30
CA SER A 255 17.30 10.03 8.43
C SER A 255 18.77 9.65 8.13
N GLU A 256 19.22 8.48 8.55
CA GLU A 256 20.55 7.95 8.22
C GLU A 256 20.67 7.62 6.73
N TRP A 257 19.63 7.04 6.14
CA TRP A 257 19.58 6.79 4.69
C TRP A 257 19.74 8.11 3.91
N HIS A 258 18.94 9.13 4.26
CA HIS A 258 19.04 10.44 3.63
C HIS A 258 20.44 11.06 3.80
N ARG A 259 21.04 10.98 4.98
CA ARG A 259 22.39 11.48 5.22
C ARG A 259 23.43 10.77 4.36
N ALA A 260 23.28 9.45 4.18
CA ALA A 260 24.24 8.62 3.44
C ALA A 260 24.05 8.71 1.91
N ARG A 261 22.83 8.93 1.42
CA ARG A 261 22.46 8.85 -0.01
C ARG A 261 22.04 10.18 -0.62
N GLY A 262 21.66 11.17 0.19
CA GLY A 262 21.18 12.47 -0.28
C GLY A 262 19.75 12.50 -0.82
N HIS A 263 18.97 11.44 -0.61
CA HIS A 263 17.59 11.33 -1.06
C HIS A 263 16.74 10.50 -0.10
N PHE A 264 15.40 10.53 -0.28
CA PHE A 264 14.41 9.80 0.53
C PHE A 264 13.81 8.58 -0.17
N TRP A 265 14.34 8.20 -1.33
CA TRP A 265 13.87 7.02 -2.06
C TRP A 265 14.39 5.75 -1.38
N VAL A 266 13.54 5.17 -0.53
CA VAL A 266 13.76 3.87 0.12
C VAL A 266 12.84 2.86 -0.55
N GLY A 267 13.37 1.78 -1.03
CA GLY A 267 12.64 0.68 -1.61
C GLY A 267 13.07 -0.64 -0.98
N HIS A 268 12.74 -1.73 -1.62
CA HIS A 268 13.21 -3.08 -1.28
C HIS A 268 13.61 -3.80 -2.57
N GLY A 269 14.33 -4.92 -2.43
CA GLY A 269 14.77 -5.72 -3.56
C GLY A 269 16.29 -5.70 -3.75
N PRO A 270 16.78 -6.32 -4.83
CA PRO A 270 18.21 -6.55 -5.02
C PRO A 270 18.99 -5.30 -5.42
N PHE A 271 18.31 -4.23 -5.84
CA PHE A 271 18.95 -3.00 -6.31
C PHE A 271 18.38 -1.79 -5.58
N TYR A 272 19.24 -0.87 -5.19
CA TYR A 272 18.88 0.40 -4.59
C TYR A 272 19.44 1.59 -5.37
N LEU A 273 18.79 2.73 -5.27
CA LEU A 273 19.27 4.00 -5.80
C LEU A 273 20.46 4.47 -4.95
N ALA A 274 21.65 4.46 -5.53
CA ALA A 274 22.88 4.80 -4.80
C ALA A 274 23.19 6.30 -4.84
N SER A 275 22.95 6.96 -5.98
CA SER A 275 23.10 8.42 -6.16
C SER A 275 22.28 8.94 -7.33
N VAL A 276 21.95 10.25 -7.27
CA VAL A 276 21.26 11.00 -8.30
C VAL A 276 22.10 12.17 -8.74
N HIS A 277 22.36 12.28 -10.04
CA HIS A 277 23.16 13.32 -10.66
C HIS A 277 22.27 14.17 -11.58
N THR A 278 21.68 15.22 -11.02
CA THR A 278 20.66 16.04 -11.70
C THR A 278 21.21 16.83 -12.88
N THR A 279 22.47 17.27 -12.80
CA THR A 279 23.14 18.00 -13.89
C THR A 279 23.37 17.10 -15.09
N GLU A 280 23.88 15.92 -14.87
CA GLU A 280 24.17 14.90 -15.89
C GLU A 280 22.92 14.11 -16.30
N LYS A 281 21.81 14.31 -15.60
CA LYS A 281 20.52 13.60 -15.82
C LYS A 281 20.68 12.08 -15.77
N ASN A 282 21.49 11.58 -14.84
CA ASN A 282 21.66 10.15 -14.63
C ASN A 282 21.51 9.74 -13.17
N VAL A 283 21.30 8.45 -12.95
CA VAL A 283 21.22 7.82 -11.64
C VAL A 283 22.16 6.61 -11.58
N VAL A 284 22.67 6.30 -10.41
CA VAL A 284 23.43 5.08 -10.16
C VAL A 284 22.59 4.14 -9.33
N ILE A 285 22.39 2.93 -9.85
CA ILE A 285 21.72 1.83 -9.15
C ILE A 285 22.79 0.80 -8.77
N ARG A 286 22.74 0.23 -7.60
CA ARG A 286 23.64 -0.81 -7.09
C ARG A 286 22.86 -1.99 -6.51
#